data_d282f34f4f9899b0687379ca0ff6ed8a
#
_entry.id   d282f34f4f9899b0687379ca0ff6ed8a
#
_cell.length_a   1.000
_cell.length_b   1.000
_cell.length_c   1.000
_cell.angle_alpha   90.00
_cell.angle_beta   90.00
_cell.angle_gamma   90.00
#
_symmetry.space_group_name_H-M   'P 1'
#
loop_
_entity.id
_entity.type
_entity.pdbx_description
1 polymer ?
#
loop_
_entity_poly.entity_id
_entity_poly.type
_entity_poly.pdbx_seq_one_letter_code
_entity_poly.pdbx_strand_id
1 'polypeptide(L)'
;MARGILHLLIGPVGAGKTTYAHHRAARSSAVFLDLDTWMVRLFGADVRPPEDVIAWYLERRDRCRALLWDTALSVPGSGTDVYLEIGLLGRMEREAFYEQVRNQDVELIVYLVDAPRELRRERVLLRNQSPGPFTQIVPPAFFERASDAWEPPNESERTRWSIVDA
;
A
#
# COMPACT_ATOMS: atom_id res chain seq x y z
N MET A 1 -10.59 17.97 -20.11
CA MET A 1 -10.70 17.91 -18.65
C MET A 1 -9.34 17.58 -18.09
N ALA A 2 -8.95 18.12 -16.93
CA ALA A 2 -7.72 17.72 -16.26
C ALA A 2 -7.82 16.24 -15.89
N ARG A 3 -6.73 15.49 -16.04
CA ARG A 3 -6.65 14.10 -15.56
C ARG A 3 -6.47 14.10 -14.05
N GLY A 4 -6.94 13.06 -13.38
CA GLY A 4 -6.66 12.82 -11.99
C GLY A 4 -5.21 12.39 -11.78
N ILE A 5 -4.76 12.46 -10.55
CA ILE A 5 -3.40 12.14 -10.11
C ILE A 5 -3.40 10.78 -9.41
N LEU A 6 -2.36 9.99 -9.65
CA LEU A 6 -2.08 8.77 -8.92
C LEU A 6 -1.17 9.10 -7.71
N HIS A 7 -1.70 8.92 -6.50
CA HIS A 7 -1.01 9.12 -5.23
C HIS A 7 -0.58 7.76 -4.67
N LEU A 8 0.69 7.42 -4.76
CA LEU A 8 1.24 6.18 -4.18
C LEU A 8 1.64 6.42 -2.72
N LEU A 9 1.19 5.54 -1.83
CA LEU A 9 1.60 5.54 -0.42
C LEU A 9 2.65 4.44 -0.20
N ILE A 10 3.81 4.84 0.30
CA ILE A 10 4.88 3.93 0.70
C ILE A 10 5.20 4.11 2.18
N GLY A 11 5.74 3.10 2.80
CA GLY A 11 6.11 3.10 4.21
C GLY A 11 5.93 1.73 4.84
N PRO A 12 6.54 1.51 6.02
CA PRO A 12 6.49 0.24 6.71
C PRO A 12 5.10 -0.08 7.27
N VAL A 13 4.90 -1.33 7.67
CA VAL A 13 3.67 -1.78 8.33
C VAL A 13 3.44 -1.02 9.64
N GLY A 14 2.20 -0.58 9.88
CA GLY A 14 1.83 0.18 11.08
C GLY A 14 2.19 1.66 11.06
N ALA A 15 2.74 2.19 9.96
CA ALA A 15 3.14 3.59 9.85
C ALA A 15 1.96 4.59 9.83
N GLY A 16 0.76 4.15 9.41
CA GLY A 16 -0.43 5.00 9.33
C GLY A 16 -0.85 5.37 7.90
N LYS A 17 -0.36 4.66 6.89
CA LYS A 17 -0.68 4.91 5.47
C LYS A 17 -2.18 4.96 5.19
N THR A 18 -2.93 3.98 5.68
CA THR A 18 -4.39 3.92 5.51
C THR A 18 -5.09 5.13 6.13
N THR A 19 -4.69 5.53 7.33
CA THR A 19 -5.23 6.72 8.01
C THR A 19 -4.94 7.99 7.20
N TYR A 20 -3.71 8.13 6.71
CA TYR A 20 -3.32 9.24 5.86
C TYR A 20 -4.16 9.30 4.58
N ALA A 21 -4.29 8.16 3.88
CA ALA A 21 -5.05 8.07 2.64
C ALA A 21 -6.53 8.42 2.84
N HIS A 22 -7.18 7.87 3.86
CA HIS A 22 -8.57 8.19 4.16
C HIS A 22 -8.78 9.68 4.44
N HIS A 23 -7.89 10.29 5.21
CA HIS A 23 -7.97 11.71 5.51
C HIS A 23 -7.80 12.60 4.28
N ARG A 24 -6.91 12.20 3.36
CA ARG A 24 -6.67 12.93 2.11
C ARG A 24 -7.79 12.71 1.10
N ALA A 25 -8.19 11.47 0.88
CA ALA A 25 -9.24 11.11 -0.08
C ALA A 25 -10.60 11.74 0.28
N ALA A 26 -10.95 11.79 1.56
CA ALA A 26 -12.19 12.42 2.00
C ALA A 26 -12.28 13.92 1.68
N ARG A 27 -11.13 14.60 1.52
CA ARG A 27 -11.06 16.04 1.21
C ARG A 27 -11.09 16.35 -0.28
N SER A 28 -10.77 15.39 -1.13
CA SER A 28 -10.61 15.57 -2.58
C SER A 28 -11.60 14.76 -3.41
N SER A 29 -12.53 14.03 -2.79
CA SER A 29 -13.43 13.08 -3.47
C SER A 29 -12.66 12.04 -4.30
N ALA A 30 -11.45 11.67 -3.84
CA ALA A 30 -10.59 10.71 -4.48
C ALA A 30 -10.98 9.26 -4.14
N VAL A 31 -10.59 8.33 -4.99
CA VAL A 31 -10.74 6.88 -4.71
C VAL A 31 -9.53 6.41 -3.90
N PHE A 32 -9.77 5.62 -2.86
CA PHE A 32 -8.69 4.92 -2.14
C PHE A 32 -8.74 3.43 -2.44
N LEU A 33 -7.63 2.90 -2.91
CA LEU A 33 -7.42 1.49 -3.24
C LEU A 33 -6.29 0.95 -2.36
N ASP A 34 -6.58 -0.04 -1.53
CA ASP A 34 -5.58 -0.66 -0.67
C ASP A 34 -5.60 -2.19 -0.72
N LEU A 35 -4.41 -2.76 -0.65
CA LEU A 35 -4.18 -4.19 -0.75
C LEU A 35 -4.82 -4.96 0.41
N ASP A 36 -4.70 -4.45 1.63
CA ASP A 36 -5.15 -5.16 2.82
C ASP A 36 -6.68 -5.37 2.81
N THR A 37 -7.43 -4.33 2.49
CA THR A 37 -8.89 -4.42 2.36
C THR A 37 -9.29 -5.43 1.27
N TRP A 38 -8.64 -5.39 0.11
CA TRP A 38 -8.96 -6.32 -0.97
C TRP A 38 -8.60 -7.76 -0.61
N MET A 39 -7.44 -7.99 0.00
CA MET A 39 -7.03 -9.32 0.48
C MET A 39 -8.04 -9.90 1.49
N VAL A 40 -8.48 -9.09 2.45
CA VAL A 40 -9.46 -9.56 3.45
C VAL A 40 -10.82 -9.81 2.82
N ARG A 41 -11.29 -8.93 1.95
CA ARG A 41 -12.62 -9.10 1.32
C ARG A 41 -12.69 -10.26 0.36
N LEU A 42 -11.62 -10.50 -0.41
CA LEU A 42 -11.59 -11.56 -1.42
C LEU A 42 -11.20 -12.93 -0.85
N PHE A 43 -10.28 -12.96 0.11
CA PHE A 43 -9.65 -14.20 0.58
C PHE A 43 -9.69 -14.40 2.09
N GLY A 44 -10.32 -13.50 2.85
CA GLY A 44 -10.35 -13.58 4.31
C GLY A 44 -11.08 -14.80 4.84
N ALA A 45 -12.07 -15.31 4.10
CA ALA A 45 -12.84 -16.51 4.44
C ALA A 45 -12.21 -17.81 3.91
N ASP A 46 -11.18 -17.73 3.10
CA ASP A 46 -10.55 -18.92 2.50
C ASP A 46 -9.77 -19.71 3.54
N VAL A 47 -9.83 -21.03 3.42
CA VAL A 47 -8.98 -21.93 4.21
C VAL A 47 -7.52 -21.77 3.74
N ARG A 48 -6.64 -21.45 4.67
CA ARG A 48 -5.22 -21.31 4.38
C ARG A 48 -4.50 -22.65 4.55
N PRO A 49 -3.70 -23.09 3.56
CA PRO A 49 -2.96 -24.33 3.69
C PRO A 49 -1.89 -24.19 4.78
N PRO A 50 -1.79 -25.11 5.75
CA PRO A 50 -0.87 -24.95 6.87
C PRO A 50 0.62 -25.08 6.48
N GLU A 51 0.90 -25.82 5.40
CA GLU A 51 2.28 -26.09 4.96
C GLU A 51 2.84 -25.00 4.04
N ASP A 52 1.99 -24.35 3.23
CA ASP A 52 2.40 -23.39 2.20
C ASP A 52 1.71 -22.02 2.35
N VAL A 53 1.43 -21.59 3.56
CA VAL A 53 0.70 -20.34 3.84
C VAL A 53 1.35 -19.11 3.22
N ILE A 54 2.68 -19.07 3.14
CA ILE A 54 3.43 -17.95 2.56
C ILE A 54 3.24 -17.92 1.05
N ALA A 55 3.42 -19.04 0.36
CA ALA A 55 3.21 -19.13 -1.10
C ALA A 55 1.75 -18.83 -1.47
N TRP A 56 0.80 -19.36 -0.68
CA TRP A 56 -0.63 -19.09 -0.82
C TRP A 56 -0.94 -17.59 -0.72
N TYR A 57 -0.33 -16.90 0.26
CA TYR A 57 -0.49 -15.46 0.46
C TYR A 57 0.12 -14.66 -0.67
N LEU A 58 1.36 -14.96 -1.06
CA LEU A 58 2.08 -14.23 -2.10
C LEU A 58 1.39 -14.29 -3.45
N GLU A 59 0.88 -15.46 -3.84
CA GLU A 59 0.13 -15.64 -5.08
C GLU A 59 -1.12 -14.75 -5.14
N ARG A 60 -1.90 -14.72 -4.06
CA ARG A 60 -3.11 -13.91 -3.96
C ARG A 60 -2.80 -12.42 -3.88
N ARG A 61 -1.77 -12.06 -3.14
CA ARG A 61 -1.26 -10.69 -3.08
C ARG A 61 -0.90 -10.16 -4.46
N ASP A 62 -0.19 -10.96 -5.25
CA ASP A 62 0.27 -10.52 -6.57
C ASP A 62 -0.90 -10.37 -7.56
N ARG A 63 -1.91 -11.24 -7.47
CA ARG A 63 -3.17 -11.06 -8.21
C ARG A 63 -3.92 -9.80 -7.80
N CYS A 64 -4.03 -9.53 -6.49
CA CYS A 64 -4.64 -8.31 -5.99
C CYS A 64 -3.87 -7.07 -6.45
N ARG A 65 -2.55 -7.10 -6.38
CA ARG A 65 -1.72 -5.97 -6.84
C ARG A 65 -1.96 -5.66 -8.32
N ALA A 66 -2.00 -6.70 -9.17
CA ALA A 66 -2.27 -6.52 -10.60
C ALA A 66 -3.64 -5.87 -10.82
N LEU A 67 -4.69 -6.37 -10.16
CA LEU A 67 -6.04 -5.83 -10.32
C LEU A 67 -6.18 -4.42 -9.74
N LEU A 68 -5.55 -4.13 -8.60
CA LEU A 68 -5.49 -2.79 -8.02
C LEU A 68 -4.78 -1.81 -8.96
N TRP A 69 -3.70 -2.25 -9.60
CA TRP A 69 -2.97 -1.47 -10.59
C TRP A 69 -3.85 -1.13 -11.81
N ASP A 70 -4.50 -2.12 -12.41
CA ASP A 70 -5.38 -1.91 -13.56
C ASP A 70 -6.55 -0.97 -13.20
N THR A 71 -7.09 -1.12 -11.99
CA THR A 71 -8.15 -0.24 -11.48
C THR A 71 -7.62 1.18 -11.26
N ALA A 72 -6.44 1.34 -10.65
CA ALA A 72 -5.82 2.64 -10.40
C ALA A 72 -5.51 3.41 -11.68
N LEU A 73 -5.18 2.72 -12.77
CA LEU A 73 -4.94 3.34 -14.07
C LEU A 73 -6.24 3.80 -14.77
N SER A 74 -7.35 3.12 -14.53
CA SER A 74 -8.62 3.41 -15.19
C SER A 74 -9.30 4.69 -14.67
N VAL A 75 -9.07 5.03 -13.40
CA VAL A 75 -9.78 6.13 -12.71
C VAL A 75 -9.27 7.53 -13.09
N PRO A 76 -7.96 7.82 -13.18
CA PRO A 76 -7.46 9.16 -13.47
C PRO A 76 -7.94 9.74 -14.82
N GLY A 77 -8.26 8.86 -15.77
CA GLY A 77 -8.84 9.28 -17.05
C GLY A 77 -10.17 10.02 -16.93
N SER A 78 -10.92 9.81 -15.86
CA SER A 78 -12.17 10.54 -15.55
C SER A 78 -11.97 11.87 -14.81
N GLY A 79 -10.73 12.27 -14.52
CA GLY A 79 -10.41 13.46 -13.72
C GLY A 79 -10.47 13.23 -12.21
N THR A 80 -10.53 11.96 -11.75
CA THR A 80 -10.59 11.60 -10.33
C THR A 80 -9.23 11.15 -9.84
N ASP A 81 -8.79 11.66 -8.69
CA ASP A 81 -7.55 11.24 -8.05
C ASP A 81 -7.68 9.84 -7.43
N VAL A 82 -6.58 9.11 -7.39
CA VAL A 82 -6.49 7.78 -6.76
C VAL A 82 -5.37 7.76 -5.73
N TYR A 83 -5.69 7.36 -4.51
CA TYR A 83 -4.70 6.96 -3.51
C TYR A 83 -4.53 5.45 -3.57
N LEU A 84 -3.29 4.99 -3.76
CA LEU A 84 -2.95 3.58 -3.93
C LEU A 84 -1.97 3.12 -2.85
N GLU A 85 -2.31 2.05 -2.13
CA GLU A 85 -1.46 1.38 -1.16
C GLU A 85 -1.40 -0.11 -1.48
N ILE A 86 -0.24 -0.59 -1.93
CA ILE A 86 -0.03 -1.97 -2.40
C ILE A 86 1.16 -2.67 -1.73
N GLY A 87 1.65 -2.14 -0.61
CA GLY A 87 2.65 -2.79 0.24
C GLY A 87 4.02 -2.94 -0.41
N LEU A 88 4.53 -1.92 -1.08
CA LEU A 88 5.87 -1.91 -1.68
C LEU A 88 6.94 -1.64 -0.62
N LEU A 89 7.48 -2.69 -0.01
CA LEU A 89 8.45 -2.58 1.07
C LEU A 89 9.90 -2.45 0.57
N GLY A 90 10.27 -3.19 -0.46
CA GLY A 90 11.60 -3.21 -1.02
C GLY A 90 11.80 -2.16 -2.12
N ARG A 91 13.04 -1.67 -2.24
CA ARG A 91 13.38 -0.71 -3.29
C ARG A 91 13.17 -1.29 -4.68
N MET A 92 13.55 -2.53 -4.93
CA MET A 92 13.36 -3.18 -6.23
C MET A 92 11.88 -3.26 -6.64
N GLU A 93 10.99 -3.54 -5.69
CA GLU A 93 9.55 -3.55 -5.96
C GLU A 93 9.05 -2.15 -6.35
N ARG A 94 9.52 -1.10 -5.65
CA ARG A 94 9.16 0.28 -5.97
C ARG A 94 9.70 0.73 -7.32
N GLU A 95 10.97 0.43 -7.64
CA GLU A 95 11.56 0.75 -8.95
C GLU A 95 10.79 0.08 -10.10
N ALA A 96 10.42 -1.21 -9.95
CA ALA A 96 9.59 -1.91 -10.94
C ALA A 96 8.23 -1.24 -11.12
N PHE A 97 7.59 -0.81 -10.04
CA PHE A 97 6.34 -0.06 -10.07
C PHE A 97 6.51 1.29 -10.78
N TYR A 98 7.55 2.05 -10.44
CA TYR A 98 7.82 3.34 -11.06
C TYR A 98 8.06 3.24 -12.57
N GLU A 99 8.75 2.20 -13.02
CA GLU A 99 8.93 1.96 -14.47
C GLU A 99 7.61 1.63 -15.17
N GLN A 100 6.69 0.92 -14.50
CA GLN A 100 5.35 0.69 -15.03
C GLN A 100 4.58 2.02 -15.16
N VAL A 101 4.63 2.88 -14.14
CA VAL A 101 3.97 4.20 -14.17
C VAL A 101 4.52 5.07 -15.27
N ARG A 102 5.85 5.09 -15.47
CA ARG A 102 6.51 5.89 -16.51
C ARG A 102 5.96 5.63 -17.91
N ASN A 103 5.53 4.40 -18.17
CA ASN A 103 4.97 3.99 -19.46
C ASN A 103 3.47 4.34 -19.60
N GLN A 104 2.90 4.99 -18.59
CA GLN A 104 1.50 5.40 -18.56
C GLN A 104 1.38 6.92 -18.63
N ASP A 105 0.29 7.40 -19.21
CA ASP A 105 -0.03 8.82 -19.26
C ASP A 105 -0.80 9.23 -17.99
N VAL A 106 -0.12 9.14 -16.83
CA VAL A 106 -0.64 9.49 -15.51
C VAL A 106 0.43 10.21 -14.70
N GLU A 107 0.05 11.28 -14.00
CA GLU A 107 0.90 11.95 -13.03
C GLU A 107 0.99 11.13 -11.74
N LEU A 108 2.20 10.94 -11.22
CA LEU A 108 2.47 10.21 -9.98
C LEU A 108 3.01 11.15 -8.90
N ILE A 109 2.41 11.11 -7.71
CA ILE A 109 2.97 11.68 -6.49
C ILE A 109 3.17 10.56 -5.47
N VAL A 110 4.35 10.46 -4.88
CA VAL A 110 4.69 9.44 -3.89
C VAL A 110 4.75 10.06 -2.51
N TYR A 111 4.03 9.47 -1.55
CA TYR A 111 4.03 9.88 -0.15
C TYR A 111 4.71 8.83 0.71
N LEU A 112 5.74 9.24 1.44
CA LEU A 112 6.38 8.42 2.47
C LEU A 112 5.69 8.68 3.81
N VAL A 113 5.02 7.66 4.32
CA VAL A 113 4.45 7.66 5.67
C VAL A 113 5.30 6.74 6.54
N ASP A 114 6.03 7.29 7.48
CA ASP A 114 6.91 6.52 8.36
C ASP A 114 6.67 6.85 9.84
N ALA A 115 7.10 5.96 10.71
CA ALA A 115 7.08 6.11 12.15
C ALA A 115 8.08 5.15 12.79
N PRO A 116 8.60 5.47 14.00
CA PRO A 116 9.49 4.58 14.73
C PRO A 116 8.91 3.18 14.91
N ARG A 117 9.77 2.16 14.81
CA ARG A 117 9.34 0.73 14.85
C ARG A 117 8.52 0.38 16.08
N GLU A 118 8.91 0.90 17.26
CA GLU A 118 8.18 0.65 18.50
C GLU A 118 6.76 1.20 18.46
N LEU A 119 6.59 2.45 18.00
CA LEU A 119 5.28 3.06 17.85
C LEU A 119 4.40 2.30 16.85
N ARG A 120 5.00 1.83 15.75
CA ARG A 120 4.30 1.01 14.76
C ARG A 120 3.84 -0.33 15.34
N ARG A 121 4.69 -0.97 16.15
CA ARG A 121 4.37 -2.21 16.86
C ARG A 121 3.17 -2.02 17.80
N GLU A 122 3.18 -0.98 18.61
CA GLU A 122 2.06 -0.65 19.51
C GLU A 122 0.76 -0.43 18.74
N ARG A 123 0.80 0.34 17.66
CA ARG A 123 -0.38 0.60 16.80
C ARG A 123 -0.96 -0.69 16.21
N VAL A 124 -0.09 -1.59 15.73
CA VAL A 124 -0.51 -2.88 15.18
C VAL A 124 -1.12 -3.77 16.25
N LEU A 125 -0.53 -3.85 17.44
CA LEU A 125 -1.07 -4.63 18.56
C LEU A 125 -2.46 -4.12 18.98
N LEU A 126 -2.63 -2.80 19.13
CA LEU A 126 -3.91 -2.18 19.47
C LEU A 126 -4.97 -2.46 18.37
N ARG A 127 -4.60 -2.32 17.11
CA ARG A 127 -5.48 -2.61 15.98
C ARG A 127 -5.93 -4.07 15.96
N ASN A 128 -5.03 -4.99 16.25
CA ASN A 128 -5.35 -6.42 16.30
C ASN A 128 -6.33 -6.80 17.44
N GLN A 129 -6.39 -6.02 18.52
CA GLN A 129 -7.34 -6.24 19.62
C GLN A 129 -8.78 -5.87 19.23
N SER A 130 -8.96 -4.89 18.36
CA SER A 130 -10.27 -4.42 17.89
C SER A 130 -10.22 -4.14 16.40
N PRO A 131 -10.08 -5.18 15.56
CA PRO A 131 -9.97 -5.00 14.12
C PRO A 131 -11.30 -4.54 13.53
N GLY A 132 -11.24 -3.61 12.59
CA GLY A 132 -12.38 -3.28 11.76
C GLY A 132 -12.75 -4.44 10.82
N PRO A 133 -13.93 -4.37 10.16
CA PRO A 133 -14.48 -5.48 9.36
C PRO A 133 -13.58 -5.94 8.20
N PHE A 134 -12.72 -5.07 7.71
CA PHE A 134 -11.80 -5.35 6.60
C PHE A 134 -10.33 -5.12 6.98
N THR A 135 -10.02 -5.17 8.27
CA THR A 135 -8.66 -5.00 8.77
C THR A 135 -7.94 -6.34 8.79
N GLN A 136 -6.82 -6.42 8.13
CA GLN A 136 -5.96 -7.59 8.21
C GLN A 136 -5.29 -7.68 9.57
N ILE A 137 -5.44 -8.81 10.23
CA ILE A 137 -4.68 -9.13 11.44
C ILE A 137 -3.22 -9.35 11.06
N VAL A 138 -2.32 -8.67 11.74
CA VAL A 138 -0.88 -8.77 11.53
C VAL A 138 -0.24 -9.49 12.73
N PRO A 139 0.10 -10.77 12.59
CA PRO A 139 0.80 -11.49 13.66
C PRO A 139 2.14 -10.84 14.01
N PRO A 140 2.60 -10.89 15.28
CA PRO A 140 3.88 -10.29 15.68
C PRO A 140 5.07 -10.71 14.81
N ALA A 141 5.20 -11.99 14.50
CA ALA A 141 6.28 -12.50 13.65
C ALA A 141 6.22 -11.91 12.22
N PHE A 142 5.03 -11.69 11.69
CA PHE A 142 4.85 -11.05 10.38
C PHE A 142 5.23 -9.56 10.44
N PHE A 143 4.84 -8.85 11.52
CA PHE A 143 5.25 -7.46 11.74
C PHE A 143 6.77 -7.30 11.74
N GLU A 144 7.48 -8.16 12.48
CA GLU A 144 8.93 -8.10 12.56
C GLU A 144 9.59 -8.37 11.19
N ARG A 145 9.14 -9.42 10.48
CA ARG A 145 9.63 -9.74 9.13
C ARG A 145 9.38 -8.61 8.14
N ALA A 146 8.18 -8.04 8.13
CA ALA A 146 7.83 -6.93 7.24
C ALA A 146 8.61 -5.66 7.59
N SER A 147 8.88 -5.43 8.89
CA SER A 147 9.72 -4.32 9.34
C SER A 147 11.18 -4.48 8.94
N ASP A 148 11.71 -5.72 8.96
CA ASP A 148 13.08 -6.02 8.49
C ASP A 148 13.20 -5.91 6.96
N ALA A 149 12.13 -6.22 6.23
CA ALA A 149 12.06 -6.10 4.78
C ALA A 149 11.87 -4.66 4.28
N TRP A 150 11.55 -3.72 5.17
CA TRP A 150 11.38 -2.33 4.78
C TRP A 150 12.72 -1.67 4.43
N GLU A 151 12.84 -1.21 3.21
CA GLU A 151 13.96 -0.41 2.72
C GLU A 151 13.50 1.04 2.52
N PRO A 152 13.91 2.00 3.37
CA PRO A 152 13.57 3.40 3.17
C PRO A 152 14.07 3.92 1.82
N PRO A 153 13.34 4.84 1.16
CA PRO A 153 13.82 5.47 -0.06
C PRO A 153 15.16 6.17 0.17
N ASN A 154 16.12 5.88 -0.67
CA ASN A 154 17.39 6.60 -0.66
C ASN A 154 17.26 7.97 -1.33
N GLU A 155 18.31 8.78 -1.25
CA GLU A 155 18.33 10.15 -1.78
C GLU A 155 18.09 10.20 -3.30
N SER A 156 18.65 9.26 -4.04
CA SER A 156 18.44 9.14 -5.50
C SER A 156 16.99 8.85 -5.85
N GLU A 157 16.36 7.91 -5.13
CA GLU A 157 14.95 7.58 -5.30
C GLU A 157 14.06 8.79 -4.96
N ARG A 158 14.34 9.47 -3.85
CA ARG A 158 13.60 10.65 -3.41
C ARG A 158 13.65 11.79 -4.45
N THR A 159 14.84 12.05 -5.00
CA THR A 159 15.02 13.11 -6.00
C THR A 159 14.34 12.77 -7.32
N ARG A 160 14.51 11.53 -7.79
CA ARG A 160 13.96 11.08 -9.08
C ARG A 160 12.43 11.05 -9.11
N TRP A 161 11.79 10.70 -8.01
CA TRP A 161 10.34 10.47 -7.93
C TRP A 161 9.61 11.50 -7.08
N SER A 162 10.27 12.58 -6.69
CA SER A 162 9.68 13.69 -5.90
C SER A 162 8.89 13.18 -4.69
N ILE A 163 9.52 12.30 -3.89
CA ILE A 163 8.87 11.69 -2.73
C ILE A 163 8.64 12.74 -1.64
N VAL A 164 7.41 12.85 -1.18
CA VAL A 164 6.96 13.78 -0.15
C VAL A 164 6.84 13.04 1.18
N ASP A 165 7.44 13.58 2.24
CA ASP A 165 7.20 13.11 3.60
C ASP A 165 5.80 13.55 4.07
N ALA A 166 5.02 12.62 4.64
CA ALA A 166 3.62 12.79 4.99
C ALA A 166 3.37 12.75 6.51
#